data_078c708ba3de1e3e526ba6303b963252
#
_entry.id   078c708ba3de1e3e526ba6303b963252
#
_cell.length_a   1.000
_cell.length_b   1.000
_cell.length_c   1.000
_cell.angle_alpha   90.00
_cell.angle_beta   90.00
_cell.angle_gamma   90.00
#
_symmetry.space_group_name_H-M   'P 1'
#
loop_
_entity.id
_entity.type
_entity.pdbx_description
1 polymer ?
#
loop_
_entity_poly.entity_id
_entity_poly.type
_entity_poly.pdbx_seq_one_letter_code
_entity_poly.pdbx_strand_id
1 'polypeptide(L)'
;MFRKISFVMLCVMILAGCAASPTPTAQTKNLIGKLAYETAPQFTEGELQQLVASQNEFASAIFAHQAEAKENLVISPYSLYQALSMLYAGAAGETASEMQQAMRLPWEDARVHRLVNALNQRLLNSAGTGDEGSQAFDLQIPNALWADKNGTYEQAFLDILSQNYDTGMKLLDFKDASAAADAINAWVEEQTNQKIQQLADPAMFSADTALALTNAVYFKAAWRYPFNEAATADAPFTILNGEQQSVPTMRLSEMLNASITEELTMVQLPYAGGTMVMEILMPSLDMWNDPAALAEFWASPQGLPELQPENVSLSMPKFRIETLTMDMIPALNANGMRLAFTDDADFSGISGDESLYVSTIAQKAFIDVNEQGTEATAATIAVVTQKMAPGGEPLQITIDRPFIFQIRDTATGAILFIGSVMQP
;
A
#
# COMPACT_ATOMS: atom_id res chain seq x y z
N MET A 1 -60.86 -19.60 59.84
CA MET A 1 -59.81 -20.21 59.06
C MET A 1 -59.25 -19.12 58.09
N PHE A 2 -58.33 -18.31 58.61
CA PHE A 2 -57.81 -17.12 57.87
C PHE A 2 -56.47 -17.44 57.20
N ARG A 3 -56.38 -17.35 55.89
CA ARG A 3 -55.19 -17.58 55.09
C ARG A 3 -54.47 -16.25 54.92
N LYS A 4 -53.30 -16.15 55.53
CA LYS A 4 -52.39 -14.95 55.35
C LYS A 4 -51.73 -15.00 53.94
N ILE A 5 -51.91 -13.95 53.18
CA ILE A 5 -51.21 -13.72 51.90
C ILE A 5 -50.02 -12.80 52.22
N SER A 6 -48.81 -13.35 52.08
CA SER A 6 -47.58 -12.53 52.17
C SER A 6 -47.27 -11.90 50.83
N PHE A 7 -47.21 -10.59 50.81
CA PHE A 7 -46.80 -9.79 49.67
C PHE A 7 -45.26 -9.68 49.67
N VAL A 8 -44.62 -10.31 48.70
CA VAL A 8 -43.18 -10.16 48.50
C VAL A 8 -42.99 -8.96 47.53
N MET A 9 -42.40 -7.88 48.06
CA MET A 9 -42.06 -6.69 47.35
C MET A 9 -40.72 -6.90 46.62
N LEU A 10 -40.77 -7.08 45.32
CA LEU A 10 -39.58 -7.25 44.47
C LEU A 10 -39.01 -5.83 44.12
N CYS A 11 -37.90 -5.46 44.80
CA CYS A 11 -37.15 -4.26 44.43
C CYS A 11 -36.39 -4.50 43.14
N VAL A 12 -36.85 -3.93 42.03
CA VAL A 12 -36.11 -3.85 40.79
C VAL A 12 -35.13 -2.66 40.91
N MET A 13 -33.85 -2.96 41.09
CA MET A 13 -32.78 -1.95 40.93
C MET A 13 -32.58 -1.70 39.44
N ILE A 14 -33.00 -0.52 38.99
CA ILE A 14 -32.68 -0.02 37.65
C ILE A 14 -31.23 0.48 37.71
N LEU A 15 -30.29 -0.33 37.18
CA LEU A 15 -28.93 0.11 36.87
C LEU A 15 -29.04 1.07 35.68
N ALA A 16 -29.01 2.37 35.94
CA ALA A 16 -28.79 3.38 34.89
C ALA A 16 -27.33 3.27 34.43
N GLY A 17 -27.10 2.43 33.41
CA GLY A 17 -25.86 2.47 32.67
C GLY A 17 -25.73 3.83 31.97
N CYS A 18 -24.73 4.61 32.32
CA CYS A 18 -24.30 5.75 31.52
C CYS A 18 -23.82 5.20 30.18
N ALA A 19 -24.71 5.14 29.19
CA ALA A 19 -24.30 5.03 27.82
C ALA A 19 -23.58 6.36 27.50
N ALA A 20 -22.25 6.31 27.31
CA ALA A 20 -21.52 7.41 26.73
C ALA A 20 -22.19 7.72 25.37
N SER A 21 -22.72 8.90 25.22
CA SER A 21 -23.22 9.37 23.93
C SER A 21 -22.05 9.30 22.94
N PRO A 22 -22.23 8.72 21.75
CA PRO A 22 -21.17 8.75 20.75
C PRO A 22 -20.82 10.23 20.49
N THR A 23 -19.55 10.56 20.64
CA THR A 23 -19.02 11.87 20.25
C THR A 23 -19.45 12.12 18.81
N PRO A 24 -20.04 13.28 18.48
CA PRO A 24 -20.43 13.55 17.11
C PRO A 24 -19.16 13.51 16.24
N THR A 25 -19.07 12.53 15.37
CA THR A 25 -18.04 12.45 14.34
C THR A 25 -18.11 13.75 13.54
N ALA A 26 -17.00 14.49 13.45
CA ALA A 26 -16.94 15.71 12.66
C ALA A 26 -17.47 15.39 11.26
N GLN A 27 -18.56 16.04 10.85
CA GLN A 27 -19.14 15.80 9.53
C GLN A 27 -18.18 16.36 8.49
N THR A 28 -17.46 15.48 7.80
CA THR A 28 -16.66 15.84 6.63
C THR A 28 -17.58 16.20 5.48
N LYS A 29 -17.42 17.37 4.91
CA LYS A 29 -18.11 17.75 3.68
C LYS A 29 -17.25 17.33 2.50
N ASN A 30 -17.82 16.56 1.57
CA ASN A 30 -17.14 16.21 0.34
C ASN A 30 -17.48 17.24 -0.76
N LEU A 31 -16.45 17.74 -1.44
CA LEU A 31 -16.59 18.45 -2.70
C LEU A 31 -16.32 17.46 -3.84
N ILE A 32 -17.32 17.28 -4.70
CA ILE A 32 -17.28 16.34 -5.81
C ILE A 32 -17.42 17.15 -7.11
N GLY A 33 -16.71 16.73 -8.15
CA GLY A 33 -16.82 17.31 -9.49
C GLY A 33 -18.18 17.03 -10.14
N LYS A 34 -18.41 17.65 -11.26
CA LYS A 34 -19.65 17.50 -12.05
C LYS A 34 -19.54 16.40 -13.10
N LEU A 35 -18.31 15.99 -13.44
CA LEU A 35 -18.07 14.92 -14.39
C LEU A 35 -18.24 13.55 -13.72
N ALA A 36 -18.90 12.64 -14.41
CA ALA A 36 -19.00 11.26 -13.97
C ALA A 36 -17.67 10.54 -14.13
N TYR A 37 -17.45 9.52 -13.30
CA TYR A 37 -16.28 8.66 -13.41
C TYR A 37 -16.22 8.00 -14.80
N GLU A 38 -15.04 8.06 -15.43
CA GLU A 38 -14.78 7.46 -16.74
C GLU A 38 -14.48 5.97 -16.57
N THR A 39 -15.43 5.13 -16.93
CA THR A 39 -15.35 3.66 -16.77
C THR A 39 -14.67 2.95 -17.95
N ALA A 40 -14.38 3.65 -19.03
CA ALA A 40 -13.73 3.11 -20.24
C ALA A 40 -12.70 4.08 -20.82
N PRO A 41 -11.67 4.46 -20.03
CA PRO A 41 -10.66 5.41 -20.48
C PRO A 41 -9.93 4.89 -21.72
N GLN A 42 -9.77 5.77 -22.73
CA GLN A 42 -9.12 5.40 -23.98
C GLN A 42 -7.60 5.53 -23.84
N PHE A 43 -6.85 4.49 -24.14
CA PHE A 43 -5.39 4.45 -24.10
C PHE A 43 -4.83 3.43 -25.07
N THR A 44 -3.53 3.49 -25.32
CA THR A 44 -2.76 2.44 -26.00
C THR A 44 -1.97 1.62 -24.97
N GLU A 45 -1.73 0.35 -25.25
CA GLU A 45 -0.89 -0.49 -24.37
C GLU A 45 0.51 0.11 -24.16
N GLY A 46 1.09 0.75 -25.21
CA GLY A 46 2.38 1.43 -25.10
C GLY A 46 2.36 2.61 -24.12
N GLU A 47 1.29 3.41 -24.10
CA GLU A 47 1.14 4.49 -23.10
C GLU A 47 1.01 3.93 -21.68
N LEU A 48 0.24 2.86 -21.50
CA LEU A 48 0.09 2.23 -20.19
C LEU A 48 1.42 1.65 -19.69
N GLN A 49 2.17 0.98 -20.56
CA GLN A 49 3.50 0.45 -20.23
C GLN A 49 4.49 1.55 -19.84
N GLN A 50 4.45 2.71 -20.52
CA GLN A 50 5.29 3.85 -20.16
C GLN A 50 4.92 4.42 -18.77
N LEU A 51 3.62 4.52 -18.45
CA LEU A 51 3.18 4.94 -17.12
C LEU A 51 3.64 3.95 -16.04
N VAL A 52 3.49 2.65 -16.28
CA VAL A 52 3.93 1.60 -15.33
C VAL A 52 5.44 1.63 -15.13
N ALA A 53 6.23 1.81 -16.19
CA ALA A 53 7.68 1.95 -16.08
C ALA A 53 8.04 3.17 -15.20
N SER A 54 7.43 4.30 -15.44
CA SER A 54 7.56 5.53 -14.65
C SER A 54 7.20 5.31 -13.16
N GLN A 55 6.09 4.66 -12.91
CA GLN A 55 5.63 4.33 -11.55
C GLN A 55 6.60 3.38 -10.83
N ASN A 56 7.16 2.39 -11.54
CA ASN A 56 8.12 1.45 -10.96
C ASN A 56 9.47 2.13 -10.66
N GLU A 57 9.95 3.03 -11.52
CA GLU A 57 11.14 3.84 -11.25
C GLU A 57 10.94 4.76 -10.04
N PHE A 58 9.78 5.41 -9.93
CA PHE A 58 9.38 6.16 -8.75
C PHE A 58 9.36 5.29 -7.51
N ALA A 59 8.76 4.09 -7.58
CA ALA A 59 8.68 3.13 -6.50
C ALA A 59 10.07 2.76 -5.97
N SER A 60 11.01 2.47 -6.87
CA SER A 60 12.40 2.14 -6.52
C SER A 60 13.09 3.29 -5.81
N ALA A 61 12.93 4.53 -6.30
CA ALA A 61 13.55 5.70 -5.71
C ALA A 61 13.02 6.01 -4.30
N ILE A 62 11.70 5.94 -4.10
CA ILE A 62 11.09 6.16 -2.78
C ILE A 62 11.50 5.06 -1.80
N PHE A 63 11.47 3.79 -2.25
CA PHE A 63 11.87 2.68 -1.39
C PHE A 63 13.35 2.75 -1.00
N ALA A 64 14.24 3.08 -1.93
CA ALA A 64 15.68 3.22 -1.65
C ALA A 64 15.94 4.19 -0.50
N HIS A 65 15.26 5.34 -0.51
CA HIS A 65 15.39 6.33 0.56
C HIS A 65 14.86 5.80 1.91
N GLN A 66 13.69 5.16 1.92
CA GLN A 66 13.09 4.64 3.16
C GLN A 66 13.87 3.45 3.73
N ALA A 67 14.48 2.62 2.88
CA ALA A 67 15.24 1.44 3.28
C ALA A 67 16.60 1.76 3.92
N GLU A 68 17.07 3.03 3.86
CA GLU A 68 18.31 3.48 4.53
C GLU A 68 18.29 3.23 6.04
N ALA A 69 17.10 3.24 6.66
CA ALA A 69 16.93 2.95 8.09
C ALA A 69 17.27 1.50 8.48
N LYS A 70 17.32 0.57 7.51
CA LYS A 70 17.56 -0.87 7.74
C LYS A 70 16.63 -1.48 8.79
N GLU A 71 15.35 -1.12 8.70
CA GLU A 71 14.28 -1.61 9.57
C GLU A 71 13.27 -2.41 8.75
N ASN A 72 12.37 -3.12 9.44
CA ASN A 72 11.22 -3.71 8.78
C ASN A 72 10.35 -2.60 8.20
N LEU A 73 10.07 -2.68 6.92
CA LEU A 73 9.39 -1.63 6.17
C LEU A 73 8.37 -2.24 5.21
N VAL A 74 7.23 -1.61 5.06
CA VAL A 74 6.33 -1.81 3.93
C VAL A 74 5.76 -0.46 3.50
N ILE A 75 5.81 -0.19 2.21
CA ILE A 75 5.19 0.98 1.58
C ILE A 75 4.36 0.54 0.37
N SER A 76 3.41 1.37 -0.03
CA SER A 76 2.76 1.25 -1.32
C SER A 76 3.11 2.46 -2.19
N PRO A 77 4.15 2.33 -3.02
CA PRO A 77 4.52 3.40 -3.93
C PRO A 77 3.45 3.64 -5.00
N TYR A 78 2.69 2.61 -5.40
CA TYR A 78 1.57 2.77 -6.31
C TYR A 78 0.49 3.70 -5.75
N SER A 79 0.10 3.49 -4.49
CA SER A 79 -0.90 4.33 -3.84
C SER A 79 -0.41 5.78 -3.69
N LEU A 80 0.86 5.97 -3.30
CA LEU A 80 1.49 7.28 -3.22
C LEU A 80 1.53 7.96 -4.60
N TYR A 81 1.91 7.23 -5.65
CA TYR A 81 1.94 7.76 -7.02
C TYR A 81 0.56 8.21 -7.49
N GLN A 82 -0.48 7.44 -7.18
CA GLN A 82 -1.86 7.80 -7.49
C GLN A 82 -2.30 9.05 -6.72
N ALA A 83 -1.99 9.16 -5.43
CA ALA A 83 -2.29 10.32 -4.60
C ALA A 83 -1.58 11.58 -5.09
N LEU A 84 -0.30 11.47 -5.45
CA LEU A 84 0.47 12.59 -6.05
C LEU A 84 -0.06 12.96 -7.44
N SER A 85 -0.56 11.98 -8.21
CA SER A 85 -1.20 12.29 -9.50
C SER A 85 -2.49 13.11 -9.33
N MET A 86 -3.23 12.93 -8.23
CA MET A 86 -4.36 13.81 -7.92
C MET A 86 -3.90 15.24 -7.63
N LEU A 87 -2.82 15.42 -6.85
CA LEU A 87 -2.23 16.74 -6.58
C LEU A 87 -1.71 17.40 -7.87
N TYR A 88 -1.06 16.62 -8.74
CA TYR A 88 -0.52 17.10 -10.01
C TYR A 88 -1.59 17.74 -10.90
N ALA A 89 -2.83 17.29 -10.81
CA ALA A 89 -3.95 17.88 -11.55
C ALA A 89 -4.18 19.36 -11.25
N GLY A 90 -3.70 19.84 -10.10
CA GLY A 90 -3.85 21.24 -9.71
C GLY A 90 -2.53 22.00 -9.59
N ALA A 91 -1.40 21.34 -9.85
CA ALA A 91 -0.10 21.99 -9.84
C ALA A 91 0.14 22.80 -11.13
N ALA A 92 0.86 23.90 -11.00
CA ALA A 92 1.22 24.76 -12.12
C ALA A 92 2.69 25.17 -12.06
N GLY A 93 3.21 25.77 -13.14
CA GLY A 93 4.54 26.37 -13.19
C GLY A 93 5.66 25.40 -12.79
N GLU A 94 6.57 25.89 -11.95
CA GLU A 94 7.74 25.13 -11.50
C GLU A 94 7.36 23.97 -10.56
N THR A 95 6.30 24.14 -9.76
CA THR A 95 5.75 23.07 -8.92
C THR A 95 5.32 21.87 -9.73
N ALA A 96 4.57 22.09 -10.83
CA ALA A 96 4.19 21.02 -11.75
C ALA A 96 5.42 20.35 -12.40
N SER A 97 6.43 21.13 -12.77
CA SER A 97 7.66 20.61 -13.38
C SER A 97 8.47 19.75 -12.41
N GLU A 98 8.62 20.17 -11.13
CA GLU A 98 9.26 19.34 -10.10
C GLU A 98 8.49 18.06 -9.84
N MET A 99 7.16 18.12 -9.70
CA MET A 99 6.31 16.96 -9.50
C MET A 99 6.44 15.98 -10.66
N GLN A 100 6.39 16.48 -11.91
CA GLN A 100 6.57 15.65 -13.10
C GLN A 100 7.90 14.91 -13.09
N GLN A 101 9.00 15.61 -12.82
CA GLN A 101 10.34 15.03 -12.78
C GLN A 101 10.50 14.01 -11.65
N ALA A 102 10.05 14.35 -10.43
CA ALA A 102 10.14 13.46 -9.28
C ALA A 102 9.31 12.19 -9.46
N MET A 103 8.13 12.31 -10.06
CA MET A 103 7.25 11.17 -10.35
C MET A 103 7.63 10.43 -11.65
N ARG A 104 8.62 10.92 -12.40
CA ARG A 104 9.01 10.35 -13.71
C ARG A 104 7.85 10.36 -14.72
N LEU A 105 6.89 11.31 -14.62
CA LEU A 105 5.74 11.36 -15.51
C LEU A 105 6.18 11.53 -16.97
N PRO A 106 5.75 10.64 -17.88
CA PRO A 106 6.19 10.70 -19.29
C PRO A 106 5.55 11.85 -20.08
N TRP A 107 4.49 12.46 -19.55
CA TRP A 107 3.73 13.54 -20.20
C TRP A 107 3.38 14.66 -19.23
N GLU A 108 3.20 15.86 -19.75
CA GLU A 108 2.83 17.07 -19.01
C GLU A 108 1.32 17.38 -19.10
N ASP A 109 0.51 16.50 -19.65
CA ASP A 109 -0.88 16.76 -19.97
C ASP A 109 -1.86 15.81 -19.24
N ALA A 110 -3.13 16.04 -19.46
CA ALA A 110 -4.23 15.28 -18.86
C ALA A 110 -4.21 13.75 -19.15
N ARG A 111 -3.33 13.29 -20.06
CA ARG A 111 -3.15 11.84 -20.31
C ARG A 111 -2.75 11.08 -19.06
N VAL A 112 -1.96 11.70 -18.18
CA VAL A 112 -1.53 11.08 -16.91
C VAL A 112 -2.74 10.60 -16.13
N HIS A 113 -3.74 11.45 -15.90
CA HIS A 113 -4.91 11.12 -15.09
C HIS A 113 -5.74 9.99 -15.71
N ARG A 114 -5.94 10.04 -17.02
CA ARG A 114 -6.65 9.00 -17.77
C ARG A 114 -5.92 7.65 -17.70
N LEU A 115 -4.59 7.66 -17.79
CA LEU A 115 -3.78 6.44 -17.71
C LEU A 115 -3.71 5.87 -16.29
N VAL A 116 -3.65 6.72 -15.28
CA VAL A 116 -3.76 6.30 -13.87
C VAL A 116 -5.13 5.65 -13.62
N ASN A 117 -6.23 6.24 -14.16
CA ASN A 117 -7.55 5.63 -14.14
C ASN A 117 -7.54 4.25 -14.83
N ALA A 118 -6.98 4.16 -16.05
CA ALA A 118 -6.91 2.91 -16.80
C ALA A 118 -6.15 1.82 -16.05
N LEU A 119 -5.01 2.15 -15.44
CA LEU A 119 -4.22 1.23 -14.63
C LEU A 119 -5.02 0.77 -13.40
N ASN A 120 -5.64 1.71 -12.68
CA ASN A 120 -6.44 1.39 -11.50
C ASN A 120 -7.59 0.43 -11.84
N GLN A 121 -8.35 0.71 -12.90
CA GLN A 121 -9.42 -0.19 -13.33
C GLN A 121 -8.89 -1.56 -13.73
N ARG A 122 -7.75 -1.63 -14.43
CA ARG A 122 -7.15 -2.91 -14.82
C ARG A 122 -6.75 -3.75 -13.60
N LEU A 123 -6.15 -3.13 -12.59
CA LEU A 123 -5.79 -3.78 -11.33
C LEU A 123 -7.02 -4.25 -10.54
N LEU A 124 -8.03 -3.39 -10.39
CA LEU A 124 -9.27 -3.75 -9.68
C LEU A 124 -10.08 -4.83 -10.41
N ASN A 125 -10.12 -4.79 -11.74
CA ASN A 125 -10.83 -5.80 -12.54
C ASN A 125 -10.12 -7.16 -12.52
N SER A 126 -8.81 -7.20 -12.32
CA SER A 126 -8.06 -8.45 -12.15
C SER A 126 -8.37 -9.14 -10.80
N ALA A 127 -8.88 -8.40 -9.82
CA ALA A 127 -9.29 -8.92 -8.51
C ALA A 127 -10.55 -9.82 -8.55
N GLY A 128 -11.35 -9.77 -9.63
CA GLY A 128 -12.68 -10.39 -9.67
C GLY A 128 -12.74 -11.83 -10.18
N THR A 129 -11.69 -12.42 -10.70
CA THR A 129 -11.74 -13.69 -11.45
C THR A 129 -10.95 -14.83 -10.80
N GLY A 130 -11.21 -15.11 -9.53
CA GLY A 130 -10.73 -16.34 -8.90
C GLY A 130 -11.49 -17.57 -9.42
N ASP A 131 -10.84 -18.73 -9.40
CA ASP A 131 -11.48 -20.02 -9.68
C ASP A 131 -12.69 -20.20 -8.73
N GLU A 132 -13.82 -20.66 -9.29
CA GLU A 132 -15.09 -20.94 -8.57
C GLU A 132 -15.86 -19.72 -8.00
N GLY A 133 -15.63 -18.48 -8.52
CA GLY A 133 -16.46 -17.31 -8.15
C GLY A 133 -16.08 -16.67 -6.81
N SER A 134 -14.96 -17.04 -6.21
CA SER A 134 -14.36 -16.33 -5.07
C SER A 134 -13.57 -15.11 -5.58
N GLN A 135 -13.56 -14.02 -4.80
CA GLN A 135 -12.62 -12.92 -5.07
C GLN A 135 -11.19 -13.46 -4.92
N ALA A 136 -10.40 -13.30 -5.97
CA ALA A 136 -9.02 -13.77 -6.01
C ALA A 136 -8.15 -13.05 -4.97
N PHE A 137 -8.41 -11.75 -4.77
CA PHE A 137 -7.75 -10.92 -3.77
C PHE A 137 -8.62 -9.69 -3.44
N ASP A 138 -8.39 -9.08 -2.30
CA ASP A 138 -8.98 -7.82 -1.87
C ASP A 138 -7.88 -6.76 -1.83
N LEU A 139 -7.95 -5.80 -2.75
CA LEU A 139 -7.03 -4.68 -2.86
C LEU A 139 -7.82 -3.39 -2.63
N GLN A 140 -7.48 -2.67 -1.56
CA GLN A 140 -8.07 -1.38 -1.25
C GLN A 140 -6.96 -0.33 -1.17
N ILE A 141 -7.15 0.76 -1.89
CA ILE A 141 -6.17 1.84 -2.03
C ILE A 141 -6.86 3.17 -1.72
N PRO A 142 -7.33 3.38 -0.49
CA PRO A 142 -7.99 4.62 -0.14
C PRO A 142 -7.00 5.77 -0.08
N ASN A 143 -7.12 6.67 -1.05
CA ASN A 143 -6.45 7.96 -1.11
C ASN A 143 -7.44 9.07 -0.82
N ALA A 144 -7.08 10.03 0.02
CA ALA A 144 -7.90 11.20 0.24
C ALA A 144 -7.08 12.48 0.26
N LEU A 145 -7.64 13.49 -0.40
CA LEU A 145 -7.18 14.86 -0.35
C LEU A 145 -8.08 15.62 0.63
N TRP A 146 -7.45 16.17 1.68
CA TRP A 146 -8.10 16.93 2.73
C TRP A 146 -7.72 18.39 2.60
N ALA A 147 -8.72 19.27 2.65
CA ALA A 147 -8.52 20.68 2.45
C ALA A 147 -9.28 21.52 3.50
N ASP A 148 -8.83 22.75 3.77
CA ASP A 148 -9.51 23.62 4.72
C ASP A 148 -10.94 23.94 4.26
N LYS A 149 -11.89 23.81 5.16
CA LYS A 149 -13.32 24.03 4.87
C LYS A 149 -13.68 25.46 4.42
N ASN A 150 -12.81 26.43 4.67
CA ASN A 150 -13.02 27.84 4.33
C ASN A 150 -12.37 28.20 2.99
N GLY A 151 -11.61 27.28 2.36
CA GLY A 151 -11.00 27.50 1.06
C GLY A 151 -12.02 27.55 -0.09
N THR A 152 -11.61 28.13 -1.20
CA THR A 152 -12.34 28.13 -2.47
C THR A 152 -11.61 27.25 -3.45
N TYR A 153 -12.30 26.30 -4.08
CA TYR A 153 -11.68 25.27 -4.89
C TYR A 153 -12.21 25.26 -6.30
N GLU A 154 -11.30 25.07 -7.26
CA GLU A 154 -11.59 25.15 -8.68
C GLU A 154 -12.43 23.95 -9.16
N GLN A 155 -13.52 24.25 -9.86
CA GLN A 155 -14.41 23.21 -10.39
C GLN A 155 -13.71 22.28 -11.37
N ALA A 156 -12.78 22.80 -12.18
CA ALA A 156 -12.03 22.02 -13.16
C ALA A 156 -11.16 20.94 -12.45
N PHE A 157 -10.55 21.27 -11.31
CA PHE A 157 -9.80 20.34 -10.51
C PHE A 157 -10.71 19.22 -9.94
N LEU A 158 -11.83 19.60 -9.35
CA LEU A 158 -12.81 18.63 -8.82
C LEU A 158 -13.35 17.71 -9.92
N ASP A 159 -13.53 18.22 -11.13
CA ASP A 159 -13.99 17.46 -12.29
C ASP A 159 -12.94 16.40 -12.71
N ILE A 160 -11.63 16.74 -12.65
CA ILE A 160 -10.55 15.77 -12.90
C ILE A 160 -10.54 14.67 -11.84
N LEU A 161 -10.69 15.02 -10.55
CA LEU A 161 -10.75 14.04 -9.45
C LEU A 161 -11.93 13.08 -9.62
N SER A 162 -13.11 13.60 -9.90
CA SER A 162 -14.31 12.78 -10.07
C SER A 162 -14.19 11.87 -11.31
N GLN A 163 -13.73 12.43 -12.43
CA GLN A 163 -13.67 11.69 -13.69
C GLN A 163 -12.62 10.59 -13.70
N ASN A 164 -11.45 10.81 -13.06
CA ASN A 164 -10.32 9.90 -13.22
C ASN A 164 -10.00 9.08 -11.95
N TYR A 165 -10.46 9.52 -10.77
CA TYR A 165 -10.09 8.87 -9.50
C TYR A 165 -11.32 8.42 -8.69
N ASP A 166 -12.54 8.63 -9.20
CA ASP A 166 -13.80 8.34 -8.51
C ASP A 166 -13.87 8.95 -7.10
N THR A 167 -13.30 10.13 -6.95
CA THR A 167 -13.19 10.82 -5.66
C THR A 167 -13.42 12.31 -5.80
N GLY A 168 -13.46 12.97 -4.67
CA GLY A 168 -13.47 14.43 -4.54
C GLY A 168 -12.49 14.87 -3.47
N MET A 169 -12.67 16.08 -3.01
CA MET A 169 -11.90 16.68 -1.92
C MET A 169 -12.72 16.66 -0.64
N LYS A 170 -12.11 16.28 0.47
CA LYS A 170 -12.74 16.27 1.80
C LYS A 170 -12.38 17.52 2.59
N LEU A 171 -13.39 18.20 3.10
CA LEU A 171 -13.18 19.46 3.83
C LEU A 171 -13.13 19.24 5.33
N LEU A 172 -12.12 19.82 5.98
CA LEU A 172 -11.90 19.80 7.42
C LEU A 172 -11.66 21.21 7.99
N ASP A 173 -11.85 21.35 9.29
CA ASP A 173 -11.39 22.49 10.07
C ASP A 173 -10.06 22.13 10.73
N PHE A 174 -8.95 22.47 10.10
CA PHE A 174 -7.63 22.20 10.67
C PHE A 174 -7.28 23.04 11.89
N LYS A 175 -8.06 24.09 12.20
CA LYS A 175 -7.90 24.85 13.47
C LYS A 175 -8.24 23.98 14.69
N ASP A 176 -9.08 22.97 14.52
CA ASP A 176 -9.29 21.90 15.48
C ASP A 176 -8.53 20.64 15.02
N ALA A 177 -7.23 20.63 15.26
CA ALA A 177 -6.33 19.56 14.85
C ALA A 177 -6.75 18.18 15.39
N SER A 178 -7.35 18.13 16.61
CA SER A 178 -7.85 16.89 17.18
C SER A 178 -9.06 16.36 16.40
N ALA A 179 -10.04 17.21 16.13
CA ALA A 179 -11.21 16.81 15.36
C ALA A 179 -10.85 16.46 13.91
N ALA A 180 -9.85 17.13 13.32
CA ALA A 180 -9.34 16.78 11.99
C ALA A 180 -8.68 15.39 11.97
N ALA A 181 -7.81 15.09 12.94
CA ALA A 181 -7.18 13.79 13.07
C ALA A 181 -8.23 12.68 13.30
N ASP A 182 -9.20 12.90 14.18
CA ASP A 182 -10.28 11.94 14.47
C ASP A 182 -11.10 11.63 13.20
N ALA A 183 -11.43 12.66 12.41
CA ALA A 183 -12.19 12.51 11.17
C ALA A 183 -11.40 11.72 10.11
N ILE A 184 -10.11 11.98 9.97
CA ILE A 184 -9.21 11.25 9.07
C ILE A 184 -9.11 9.79 9.51
N ASN A 185 -8.88 9.54 10.80
CA ASN A 185 -8.74 8.19 11.35
C ASN A 185 -10.03 7.37 11.18
N ALA A 186 -11.19 7.96 11.47
CA ALA A 186 -12.48 7.30 11.26
C ALA A 186 -12.70 6.93 9.78
N TRP A 187 -12.32 7.80 8.86
CA TRP A 187 -12.42 7.51 7.43
C TRP A 187 -11.47 6.39 7.01
N VAL A 188 -10.21 6.42 7.46
CA VAL A 188 -9.23 5.36 7.14
C VAL A 188 -9.66 4.02 7.70
N GLU A 189 -10.15 3.98 8.94
CA GLU A 189 -10.67 2.76 9.58
C GLU A 189 -11.81 2.15 8.75
N GLU A 190 -12.75 2.96 8.29
CA GLU A 190 -13.85 2.52 7.43
C GLU A 190 -13.33 1.97 6.09
N GLN A 191 -12.39 2.67 5.45
CA GLN A 191 -11.89 2.31 4.12
C GLN A 191 -10.92 1.11 4.12
N THR A 192 -10.38 0.74 5.27
CA THR A 192 -9.41 -0.36 5.40
C THR A 192 -9.95 -1.56 6.19
N ASN A 193 -11.26 -1.75 6.22
CA ASN A 193 -11.91 -2.84 6.98
C ASN A 193 -11.41 -2.92 8.44
N GLN A 194 -11.24 -1.77 9.10
CA GLN A 194 -10.75 -1.62 10.49
C GLN A 194 -9.31 -2.10 10.72
N LYS A 195 -8.53 -2.29 9.66
CA LYS A 195 -7.14 -2.76 9.77
C LYS A 195 -6.16 -1.64 10.08
N ILE A 196 -6.42 -0.45 9.60
CA ILE A 196 -5.63 0.75 9.89
C ILE A 196 -6.50 1.71 10.70
N GLN A 197 -6.23 1.82 12.01
CA GLN A 197 -7.07 2.59 12.92
C GLN A 197 -6.53 3.99 13.23
N GLN A 198 -5.21 4.17 13.13
CA GLN A 198 -4.55 5.44 13.43
C GLN A 198 -3.56 5.77 12.33
N LEU A 199 -3.94 6.70 11.46
CA LEU A 199 -3.07 7.27 10.43
C LEU A 199 -2.66 8.69 10.79
N ALA A 200 -3.59 9.50 11.27
CA ALA A 200 -3.38 10.90 11.60
C ALA A 200 -3.16 11.11 13.10
N ASP A 201 -2.18 11.94 13.43
CA ASP A 201 -1.94 12.48 14.76
C ASP A 201 -2.27 13.98 14.76
N PRO A 202 -2.92 14.54 15.79
CA PRO A 202 -3.18 15.97 15.88
C PRO A 202 -1.94 16.86 15.68
N ALA A 203 -0.75 16.38 16.06
CA ALA A 203 0.50 17.11 15.88
C ALA A 203 0.92 17.32 14.41
N MET A 204 0.30 16.59 13.47
CA MET A 204 0.52 16.75 12.03
C MET A 204 -0.14 18.00 11.46
N PHE A 205 -1.07 18.62 12.19
CA PHE A 205 -1.90 19.71 11.71
C PHE A 205 -1.70 20.97 12.55
N SER A 206 -1.80 22.09 11.87
CA SER A 206 -1.80 23.42 12.47
C SER A 206 -2.97 24.25 11.95
N ALA A 207 -3.18 25.44 12.53
CA ALA A 207 -4.21 26.36 12.03
C ALA A 207 -3.94 26.85 10.60
N ASP A 208 -2.70 26.73 10.14
CA ASP A 208 -2.24 27.13 8.81
C ASP A 208 -2.21 25.95 7.82
N THR A 209 -2.58 24.74 8.26
CA THR A 209 -2.73 23.59 7.36
C THR A 209 -3.83 23.86 6.37
N ALA A 210 -3.48 23.94 5.08
CA ALA A 210 -4.43 24.19 4.01
C ALA A 210 -4.76 22.92 3.22
N LEU A 211 -3.78 22.03 3.05
CA LEU A 211 -3.89 20.80 2.26
C LEU A 211 -3.11 19.66 2.92
N ALA A 212 -3.76 18.50 3.06
CA ALA A 212 -3.14 17.28 3.54
C ALA A 212 -3.53 16.08 2.65
N LEU A 213 -2.62 15.15 2.48
CA LEU A 213 -2.82 13.94 1.70
C LEU A 213 -2.69 12.72 2.62
N THR A 214 -3.67 11.85 2.59
CA THR A 214 -3.61 10.58 3.31
C THR A 214 -3.71 9.42 2.36
N ASN A 215 -2.88 8.44 2.65
CA ASN A 215 -2.69 7.25 1.86
C ASN A 215 -2.69 6.03 2.79
N ALA A 216 -3.68 5.18 2.65
CA ALA A 216 -3.74 3.92 3.37
C ALA A 216 -3.86 2.79 2.36
N VAL A 217 -3.26 1.65 2.65
CA VAL A 217 -3.28 0.53 1.70
C VAL A 217 -3.49 -0.77 2.43
N TYR A 218 -4.40 -1.55 1.91
CA TYR A 218 -4.72 -2.87 2.40
C TYR A 218 -4.71 -3.88 1.26
N PHE A 219 -4.03 -5.00 1.47
CA PHE A 219 -3.99 -6.11 0.53
C PHE A 219 -4.21 -7.43 1.24
N LYS A 220 -5.13 -8.22 0.72
CA LYS A 220 -5.42 -9.56 1.20
C LYS A 220 -5.55 -10.50 0.02
N ALA A 221 -4.76 -11.58 0.03
CA ALA A 221 -4.80 -12.60 -1.02
C ALA A 221 -4.35 -13.95 -0.48
N ALA A 222 -4.98 -15.03 -0.92
CA ALA A 222 -4.53 -16.38 -0.65
C ALA A 222 -3.41 -16.78 -1.61
N TRP A 223 -2.46 -17.61 -1.17
CA TRP A 223 -1.48 -18.22 -2.07
C TRP A 223 -2.18 -19.15 -3.07
N ARG A 224 -1.69 -19.19 -4.28
CA ARG A 224 -2.10 -20.22 -5.25
C ARG A 224 -1.68 -21.61 -4.77
N TYR A 225 -0.55 -21.70 -4.10
CA TYR A 225 0.01 -22.89 -3.48
C TYR A 225 0.26 -22.60 -2.00
N PRO A 226 -0.71 -22.88 -1.10
CA PRO A 226 -0.54 -22.63 0.34
C PRO A 226 0.60 -23.45 0.93
N PHE A 227 1.31 -22.89 1.89
CA PHE A 227 2.29 -23.64 2.67
C PHE A 227 1.59 -24.63 3.59
N ASN A 228 2.27 -25.75 3.89
CA ASN A 228 1.75 -26.73 4.81
C ASN A 228 1.99 -26.28 6.26
N GLU A 229 0.92 -25.91 6.97
CA GLU A 229 1.00 -25.49 8.37
C GLU A 229 1.69 -26.51 9.27
N ALA A 230 1.47 -27.82 9.06
CA ALA A 230 2.10 -28.90 9.82
C ALA A 230 3.62 -29.02 9.58
N ALA A 231 4.13 -28.42 8.50
CA ALA A 231 5.55 -28.39 8.17
C ALA A 231 6.25 -27.10 8.64
N THR A 232 5.50 -26.14 9.15
CA THR A 232 6.06 -24.91 9.77
C THR A 232 6.80 -25.30 11.04
N ALA A 233 8.06 -24.92 11.14
CA ALA A 233 8.89 -25.16 12.31
C ALA A 233 9.93 -24.05 12.44
N ASP A 234 10.38 -23.84 13.66
CA ASP A 234 11.41 -22.83 13.94
C ASP A 234 12.71 -23.18 13.18
N ALA A 235 13.31 -22.15 12.58
CA ALA A 235 14.58 -22.24 11.89
C ALA A 235 15.42 -20.97 12.13
N PRO A 236 16.75 -21.05 11.98
CA PRO A 236 17.61 -19.87 12.18
C PRO A 236 17.42 -18.84 11.07
N PHE A 237 17.34 -17.58 11.47
CA PHE A 237 17.36 -16.40 10.62
C PHE A 237 18.52 -15.50 11.06
N THR A 238 19.41 -15.14 10.15
CA THR A 238 20.61 -14.35 10.44
C THR A 238 20.32 -12.88 10.15
N ILE A 239 20.28 -12.03 11.17
CA ILE A 239 20.10 -10.59 11.01
C ILE A 239 21.39 -9.89 10.57
N LEU A 240 21.32 -8.60 10.19
CA LEU A 240 22.45 -7.86 9.59
C LEU A 240 23.75 -7.82 10.44
N ASN A 241 23.64 -7.90 11.75
CA ASN A 241 24.81 -7.93 12.65
C ASN A 241 25.45 -9.32 12.79
N GLY A 242 24.90 -10.35 12.08
CA GLY A 242 25.37 -11.74 12.11
C GLY A 242 24.77 -12.59 13.25
N GLU A 243 23.91 -12.03 14.09
CA GLU A 243 23.20 -12.78 15.12
C GLU A 243 22.12 -13.67 14.50
N GLN A 244 21.94 -14.88 15.05
CA GLN A 244 20.89 -15.79 14.62
C GLN A 244 19.72 -15.78 15.59
N GLN A 245 18.53 -15.69 15.03
CA GLN A 245 17.26 -15.78 15.74
C GLN A 245 16.47 -16.99 15.26
N SER A 246 15.76 -17.64 16.17
CA SER A 246 14.87 -18.76 15.83
C SER A 246 13.50 -18.21 15.48
N VAL A 247 13.06 -18.42 14.22
CA VAL A 247 11.81 -17.83 13.71
C VAL A 247 10.91 -18.90 13.07
N PRO A 248 9.57 -18.79 13.19
CA PRO A 248 8.65 -19.70 12.53
C PRO A 248 8.83 -19.66 10.99
N THR A 249 9.26 -20.79 10.42
CA THR A 249 9.62 -20.90 8.99
C THR A 249 8.69 -21.89 8.30
N MET A 250 7.96 -21.40 7.30
CA MET A 250 7.04 -22.16 6.45
C MET A 250 7.80 -22.92 5.38
N ARG A 251 7.22 -24.03 4.88
CA ARG A 251 7.83 -24.85 3.83
C ARG A 251 6.85 -25.19 2.71
N LEU A 252 7.33 -25.09 1.48
CA LEU A 252 6.59 -25.35 0.26
C LEU A 252 7.48 -26.08 -0.74
N SER A 253 6.91 -27.02 -1.52
CA SER A 253 7.62 -27.66 -2.64
C SER A 253 6.71 -27.63 -3.86
N GLU A 254 7.02 -26.76 -4.82
CA GLU A 254 6.19 -26.51 -6.01
C GLU A 254 7.03 -26.01 -7.19
N MET A 255 6.41 -26.01 -8.38
CA MET A 255 6.98 -25.34 -9.55
C MET A 255 6.80 -23.82 -9.41
N LEU A 256 7.90 -23.12 -9.18
CA LEU A 256 7.93 -21.66 -9.00
C LEU A 256 8.93 -21.04 -9.98
N ASN A 257 8.69 -19.80 -10.36
CA ASN A 257 9.70 -19.03 -11.07
C ASN A 257 10.76 -18.58 -10.08
N ALA A 258 12.00 -18.96 -10.31
CA ALA A 258 13.11 -18.68 -9.40
C ALA A 258 14.44 -18.46 -10.15
N SER A 259 15.38 -17.83 -9.46
CA SER A 259 16.77 -17.69 -9.88
C SER A 259 17.68 -17.57 -8.66
N ILE A 260 18.85 -18.19 -8.72
CA ILE A 260 19.90 -18.04 -7.71
C ILE A 260 21.19 -17.61 -8.42
N THR A 261 21.74 -16.49 -7.98
CA THR A 261 23.07 -16.01 -8.36
C THR A 261 23.94 -15.86 -7.12
N GLU A 262 25.20 -15.48 -7.27
CA GLU A 262 26.07 -15.19 -6.12
C GLU A 262 25.57 -14.00 -5.29
N GLU A 263 24.95 -13.03 -5.94
CA GLU A 263 24.54 -11.75 -5.32
C GLU A 263 23.10 -11.76 -4.86
N LEU A 264 22.21 -12.53 -5.53
CA LEU A 264 20.78 -12.44 -5.36
C LEU A 264 20.09 -13.79 -5.53
N THR A 265 19.22 -14.13 -4.58
CA THR A 265 18.21 -15.17 -4.72
C THR A 265 16.86 -14.53 -4.96
N MET A 266 16.16 -14.98 -6.01
CA MET A 266 14.80 -14.52 -6.31
C MET A 266 13.85 -15.70 -6.43
N VAL A 267 12.62 -15.53 -5.91
CA VAL A 267 11.53 -16.49 -6.10
C VAL A 267 10.20 -15.74 -6.18
N GLN A 268 9.31 -16.18 -7.08
CA GLN A 268 7.94 -15.66 -7.22
C GLN A 268 6.94 -16.62 -6.57
N LEU A 269 6.13 -16.11 -5.68
CA LEU A 269 5.00 -16.77 -5.04
C LEU A 269 3.70 -16.26 -5.64
N PRO A 270 3.00 -17.03 -6.49
CA PRO A 270 1.76 -16.57 -7.09
C PRO A 270 0.61 -16.59 -6.08
N TYR A 271 -0.20 -15.56 -6.11
CA TYR A 271 -1.48 -15.54 -5.41
C TYR A 271 -2.56 -16.26 -6.22
N ALA A 272 -3.62 -16.69 -5.56
CA ALA A 272 -4.81 -17.21 -6.21
C ALA A 272 -5.41 -16.14 -7.14
N GLY A 273 -5.96 -16.55 -8.30
CA GLY A 273 -6.50 -15.63 -9.31
C GLY A 273 -5.53 -15.20 -10.41
N GLY A 274 -4.24 -15.48 -10.26
CA GLY A 274 -3.32 -15.61 -11.40
C GLY A 274 -2.60 -14.37 -11.92
N THR A 275 -2.89 -13.16 -11.46
CA THR A 275 -2.20 -11.95 -11.95
C THR A 275 -1.24 -11.35 -10.93
N MET A 276 -1.49 -11.56 -9.63
CA MET A 276 -0.62 -11.03 -8.58
C MET A 276 0.41 -12.04 -8.13
N VAL A 277 1.62 -11.57 -7.87
CA VAL A 277 2.71 -12.36 -7.29
C VAL A 277 3.37 -11.59 -6.14
N MET A 278 3.85 -12.31 -5.13
CA MET A 278 4.89 -11.80 -4.25
C MET A 278 6.24 -12.26 -4.81
N GLU A 279 7.11 -11.32 -5.08
CA GLU A 279 8.51 -11.57 -5.43
C GLU A 279 9.36 -11.36 -4.18
N ILE A 280 10.11 -12.39 -3.80
CA ILE A 280 11.10 -12.32 -2.73
C ILE A 280 12.46 -12.12 -3.39
N LEU A 281 13.17 -11.11 -2.94
CA LEU A 281 14.51 -10.75 -3.38
C LEU A 281 15.42 -10.79 -2.15
N MET A 282 16.29 -11.79 -2.07
CA MET A 282 17.21 -11.95 -0.95
C MET A 282 18.65 -11.68 -1.44
N PRO A 283 19.14 -10.43 -1.25
CA PRO A 283 20.52 -10.07 -1.56
C PRO A 283 21.53 -10.77 -0.65
N SER A 284 22.79 -10.79 -1.07
CA SER A 284 23.87 -11.15 -0.17
C SER A 284 23.98 -10.15 1.02
N LEU A 285 24.51 -10.59 2.15
CA LEU A 285 24.72 -9.70 3.30
C LEU A 285 25.71 -8.55 2.97
N ASP A 286 26.64 -8.79 2.06
CA ASP A 286 27.58 -7.76 1.62
C ASP A 286 26.88 -6.62 0.87
N MET A 287 25.88 -6.95 0.03
CA MET A 287 25.06 -5.95 -0.66
C MET A 287 24.27 -5.08 0.33
N TRP A 288 23.73 -5.65 1.40
CA TRP A 288 23.05 -4.87 2.45
C TRP A 288 23.99 -3.89 3.18
N ASN A 289 25.29 -4.19 3.23
CA ASN A 289 26.28 -3.36 3.87
C ASN A 289 26.90 -2.31 2.94
N ASP A 290 26.62 -2.40 1.63
CA ASP A 290 27.04 -1.43 0.63
C ASP A 290 25.83 -0.61 0.12
N PRO A 291 25.63 0.62 0.64
CA PRO A 291 24.52 1.47 0.21
C PRO A 291 24.55 1.82 -1.29
N ALA A 292 25.76 1.88 -1.89
CA ALA A 292 25.90 2.17 -3.31
C ALA A 292 25.45 0.98 -4.16
N ALA A 293 25.81 -0.24 -3.79
CA ALA A 293 25.37 -1.46 -4.46
C ALA A 293 23.85 -1.63 -4.35
N LEU A 294 23.28 -1.35 -3.19
CA LEU A 294 21.81 -1.36 -3.00
C LEU A 294 21.11 -0.29 -3.85
N ALA A 295 21.65 0.91 -3.90
CA ALA A 295 21.11 1.99 -4.72
C ALA A 295 21.17 1.65 -6.23
N GLU A 296 22.28 1.10 -6.70
CA GLU A 296 22.46 0.63 -8.07
C GLU A 296 21.49 -0.51 -8.41
N PHE A 297 21.33 -1.46 -7.49
CA PHE A 297 20.36 -2.55 -7.61
C PHE A 297 18.93 -2.04 -7.82
N TRP A 298 18.52 -1.01 -7.06
CA TRP A 298 17.20 -0.40 -7.17
C TRP A 298 17.05 0.49 -8.40
N ALA A 299 18.11 1.16 -8.82
CA ALA A 299 18.08 2.02 -9.99
C ALA A 299 17.98 1.24 -11.31
N SER A 300 18.33 -0.05 -11.31
CA SER A 300 18.33 -0.88 -12.51
C SER A 300 17.42 -2.11 -12.36
N PRO A 301 16.08 -1.95 -12.41
CA PRO A 301 15.17 -3.10 -12.41
C PRO A 301 15.44 -4.08 -13.56
N GLN A 302 16.13 -3.60 -14.61
CA GLN A 302 16.59 -4.41 -15.77
C GLN A 302 17.80 -5.31 -15.42
N GLY A 303 18.47 -5.09 -14.28
CA GLY A 303 19.57 -5.93 -13.78
C GLY A 303 19.09 -7.15 -12.99
N LEU A 304 17.79 -7.31 -12.76
CA LEU A 304 17.27 -8.48 -12.09
C LEU A 304 17.44 -9.73 -12.98
N PRO A 305 17.85 -10.87 -12.40
CA PRO A 305 18.01 -12.10 -13.17
C PRO A 305 16.68 -12.55 -13.76
N GLU A 306 16.75 -13.13 -14.96
CA GLU A 306 15.58 -13.76 -15.56
C GLU A 306 15.16 -14.97 -14.74
N LEU A 307 13.89 -14.97 -14.31
CA LEU A 307 13.32 -16.07 -13.55
C LEU A 307 12.89 -17.20 -14.48
N GLN A 308 13.23 -18.43 -14.10
CA GLN A 308 12.85 -19.63 -14.83
C GLN A 308 11.95 -20.53 -13.99
N PRO A 309 11.03 -21.28 -14.61
CA PRO A 309 10.23 -22.28 -13.90
C PRO A 309 11.14 -23.40 -13.37
N GLU A 310 11.22 -23.53 -12.06
CA GLU A 310 12.05 -24.51 -11.36
C GLU A 310 11.21 -25.33 -10.37
N ASN A 311 11.62 -26.59 -10.15
CA ASN A 311 11.08 -27.38 -9.04
C ASN A 311 11.76 -26.90 -7.75
N VAL A 312 11.07 -26.06 -6.96
CA VAL A 312 11.64 -25.38 -5.80
C VAL A 312 11.19 -26.04 -4.50
N SER A 313 12.14 -26.27 -3.60
CA SER A 313 11.88 -26.52 -2.18
C SER A 313 12.20 -25.23 -1.41
N LEU A 314 11.16 -24.48 -1.07
CA LEU A 314 11.25 -23.19 -0.43
C LEU A 314 11.07 -23.31 1.09
N SER A 315 11.95 -22.65 1.85
CA SER A 315 11.78 -22.35 3.26
C SER A 315 11.78 -20.84 3.46
N MET A 316 10.74 -20.27 4.08
CA MET A 316 10.57 -18.83 4.23
C MET A 316 9.94 -18.51 5.59
N PRO A 317 10.42 -17.50 6.33
CA PRO A 317 9.81 -17.12 7.59
C PRO A 317 8.40 -16.56 7.40
N LYS A 318 7.54 -16.74 8.40
CA LYS A 318 6.33 -15.91 8.56
C LYS A 318 6.78 -14.53 8.99
N PHE A 319 6.08 -13.51 8.52
CA PHE A 319 6.38 -12.14 8.97
C PHE A 319 5.14 -11.27 8.97
N ARG A 320 5.14 -10.30 9.89
CA ARG A 320 4.10 -9.28 9.99
C ARG A 320 4.77 -7.92 10.17
N ILE A 321 4.40 -6.98 9.32
CA ILE A 321 4.87 -5.61 9.39
C ILE A 321 3.66 -4.69 9.49
N GLU A 322 3.63 -3.89 10.53
CA GLU A 322 2.71 -2.77 10.70
C GLU A 322 3.57 -1.52 10.89
N THR A 323 3.62 -0.68 9.87
CA THR A 323 4.41 0.54 9.97
C THR A 323 3.73 1.56 10.89
N LEU A 324 4.52 2.37 11.57
CA LEU A 324 4.03 3.64 12.08
C LEU A 324 3.60 4.51 10.89
N THR A 325 2.82 5.54 11.16
CA THR A 325 2.53 6.54 10.13
C THR A 325 3.83 7.18 9.65
N MET A 326 4.09 7.07 8.35
CA MET A 326 5.27 7.62 7.71
C MET A 326 4.93 8.97 7.08
N ASP A 327 5.74 9.97 7.37
CA ASP A 327 5.77 11.20 6.58
C ASP A 327 6.57 10.94 5.29
N MET A 328 5.91 11.10 4.14
CA MET A 328 6.52 10.84 2.84
C MET A 328 7.26 12.06 2.26
N ILE A 329 7.11 13.24 2.86
CA ILE A 329 7.73 14.49 2.37
C ILE A 329 9.27 14.37 2.31
N PRO A 330 10.00 13.82 3.31
CA PRO A 330 11.45 13.67 3.23
C PRO A 330 11.91 12.85 2.02
N ALA A 331 11.25 11.73 1.74
CA ALA A 331 11.57 10.89 0.58
C ALA A 331 11.26 11.58 -0.75
N LEU A 332 10.17 12.33 -0.83
CA LEU A 332 9.80 13.12 -1.99
C LEU A 332 10.76 14.27 -2.23
N ASN A 333 11.21 14.95 -1.16
CA ASN A 333 12.24 15.99 -1.24
C ASN A 333 13.58 15.44 -1.76
N ALA A 334 13.99 14.27 -1.28
CA ALA A 334 15.19 13.59 -1.74
C ALA A 334 15.08 13.21 -3.23
N ASN A 335 13.87 12.86 -3.69
CA ASN A 335 13.58 12.54 -5.09
C ASN A 335 13.34 13.77 -5.98
N GLY A 336 13.50 15.00 -5.45
CA GLY A 336 13.47 16.26 -6.20
C GLY A 336 12.15 17.04 -6.15
N MET A 337 11.12 16.57 -5.46
CA MET A 337 9.88 17.29 -5.26
C MET A 337 10.00 18.13 -3.97
N ARG A 338 10.16 19.43 -4.09
CA ARG A 338 10.42 20.33 -2.97
C ARG A 338 9.42 21.46 -2.88
N LEU A 339 9.18 22.16 -3.99
CA LEU A 339 8.32 23.34 -4.01
C LEU A 339 6.91 23.04 -3.53
N ALA A 340 6.35 21.88 -3.85
CA ALA A 340 5.03 21.47 -3.44
C ALA A 340 4.76 21.56 -1.91
N PHE A 341 5.82 21.60 -1.09
CA PHE A 341 5.78 21.60 0.38
C PHE A 341 6.18 22.95 1.00
N THR A 342 6.28 23.99 0.22
CA THR A 342 6.71 25.34 0.66
C THR A 342 5.69 26.40 0.30
N ASP A 343 5.84 27.59 0.89
CA ASP A 343 4.99 28.76 0.56
C ASP A 343 5.13 29.23 -0.89
N ASP A 344 6.17 28.79 -1.61
CA ASP A 344 6.40 29.09 -3.04
C ASP A 344 5.67 28.11 -3.98
N ALA A 345 4.86 27.18 -3.44
CA ALA A 345 4.12 26.23 -4.24
C ALA A 345 3.06 26.92 -5.11
N ASP A 346 2.94 26.48 -6.35
CA ASP A 346 1.89 26.90 -7.26
C ASP A 346 0.86 25.76 -7.46
N PHE A 347 -0.21 25.83 -6.67
CA PHE A 347 -1.40 25.00 -6.79
C PHE A 347 -2.62 25.82 -7.24
N SER A 348 -2.41 26.81 -8.07
CA SER A 348 -3.47 27.68 -8.62
C SER A 348 -4.58 26.91 -9.35
N GLY A 349 -4.29 25.69 -9.81
CA GLY A 349 -5.29 24.79 -10.38
C GLY A 349 -6.21 24.15 -9.32
N ILE A 350 -5.82 24.09 -8.04
CA ILE A 350 -6.67 23.63 -6.93
C ILE A 350 -7.51 24.78 -6.38
N SER A 351 -6.86 25.93 -6.14
CA SER A 351 -7.50 27.11 -5.59
C SER A 351 -6.90 28.35 -6.24
N GLY A 352 -7.75 29.32 -6.56
CA GLY A 352 -7.28 30.62 -7.08
C GLY A 352 -6.53 31.48 -6.04
N ASP A 353 -6.48 31.07 -4.77
CA ASP A 353 -5.65 31.67 -3.73
C ASP A 353 -4.22 31.10 -3.83
N GLU A 354 -3.25 31.98 -4.06
CA GLU A 354 -1.85 31.64 -4.40
C GLU A 354 -1.01 31.09 -3.23
N SER A 355 -1.59 30.78 -2.06
CA SER A 355 -0.87 30.37 -0.85
C SER A 355 -1.09 28.91 -0.44
N LEU A 356 -1.48 28.04 -1.38
CA LEU A 356 -1.79 26.66 -1.08
C LEU A 356 -0.54 25.78 -1.23
N TYR A 357 -0.12 25.10 -0.17
CA TYR A 357 0.94 24.09 -0.22
C TYR A 357 0.52 22.82 0.53
N VAL A 358 1.21 21.71 0.27
CA VAL A 358 0.94 20.44 0.93
C VAL A 358 1.70 20.38 2.24
N SER A 359 1.00 20.41 3.36
CA SER A 359 1.59 20.39 4.70
C SER A 359 1.98 18.99 5.17
N THR A 360 1.28 17.96 4.70
CA THR A 360 1.44 16.58 5.18
C THR A 360 1.11 15.58 4.09
N ILE A 361 1.98 14.58 3.93
CA ILE A 361 1.69 13.35 3.17
C ILE A 361 1.93 12.17 4.08
N ALA A 362 0.87 11.61 4.62
CA ALA A 362 0.93 10.50 5.57
C ALA A 362 0.59 9.18 4.88
N GLN A 363 1.50 8.20 4.99
CA GLN A 363 1.25 6.83 4.56
C GLN A 363 1.35 5.87 5.74
N LYS A 364 0.43 4.91 5.80
CA LYS A 364 0.51 3.76 6.69
C LYS A 364 0.16 2.50 5.91
N ALA A 365 0.97 1.47 6.07
CA ALA A 365 0.76 0.20 5.42
C ALA A 365 0.86 -0.95 6.43
N PHE A 366 0.19 -2.04 6.11
CA PHE A 366 0.16 -3.25 6.90
C PHE A 366 0.28 -4.47 5.99
N ILE A 367 1.09 -5.44 6.39
CA ILE A 367 1.19 -6.74 5.74
C ILE A 367 1.35 -7.85 6.77
N ASP A 368 0.65 -8.97 6.58
CA ASP A 368 0.78 -10.18 7.40
C ASP A 368 0.89 -11.39 6.45
N VAL A 369 2.05 -12.02 6.44
CA VAL A 369 2.38 -13.14 5.55
C VAL A 369 2.48 -14.43 6.35
N ASN A 370 1.60 -15.37 6.02
CA ASN A 370 1.46 -16.65 6.67
C ASN A 370 1.27 -17.80 5.66
N GLU A 371 1.00 -19.00 6.14
CA GLU A 371 0.88 -20.20 5.30
C GLU A 371 -0.24 -20.13 4.27
N GLN A 372 -1.30 -19.35 4.54
CA GLN A 372 -2.48 -19.25 3.68
C GLN A 372 -2.34 -18.15 2.62
N GLY A 373 -1.50 -17.14 2.88
CA GLY A 373 -1.35 -15.99 2.00
C GLY A 373 -0.89 -14.73 2.71
N THR A 374 -1.22 -13.61 2.12
CA THR A 374 -1.12 -12.30 2.75
C THR A 374 -2.49 -11.97 3.35
N GLU A 375 -2.54 -11.82 4.68
CA GLU A 375 -3.76 -11.60 5.48
C GLU A 375 -4.92 -12.61 5.21
N ALA A 376 -4.63 -13.79 4.67
CA ALA A 376 -5.65 -14.79 4.38
C ALA A 376 -6.19 -15.44 5.66
N THR A 377 -7.50 -15.39 5.86
CA THR A 377 -8.22 -16.26 6.80
C THR A 377 -8.59 -17.54 6.05
N ALA A 378 -8.44 -18.70 6.68
CA ALA A 378 -8.64 -20.03 6.10
C ALA A 378 -9.84 -20.10 5.14
N ALA A 379 -9.58 -19.96 3.84
CA ALA A 379 -10.48 -20.39 2.79
C ALA A 379 -10.06 -21.82 2.46
N THR A 380 -11.02 -22.74 2.41
CA THR A 380 -10.76 -24.14 2.03
C THR A 380 -10.44 -24.16 0.53
N ILE A 381 -9.18 -23.93 0.17
CA ILE A 381 -8.72 -24.14 -1.19
C ILE A 381 -8.48 -25.64 -1.31
N ALA A 382 -9.16 -26.29 -2.25
CA ALA A 382 -8.89 -27.67 -2.61
C ALA A 382 -7.46 -27.73 -3.21
N VAL A 383 -6.50 -28.23 -2.44
CA VAL A 383 -5.13 -28.45 -2.90
C VAL A 383 -5.17 -29.54 -3.95
N VAL A 384 -5.13 -29.17 -5.22
CA VAL A 384 -4.86 -30.09 -6.31
C VAL A 384 -3.35 -30.34 -6.32
N THR A 385 -2.89 -31.35 -5.59
CA THR A 385 -1.52 -31.83 -5.68
C THR A 385 -1.27 -32.35 -7.10
N GLN A 386 -0.63 -31.57 -7.95
CA GLN A 386 -0.03 -32.10 -9.16
C GLN A 386 1.10 -33.03 -8.72
N LYS A 387 1.05 -34.30 -9.20
CA LYS A 387 2.18 -35.20 -9.04
C LYS A 387 3.39 -34.55 -9.69
N MET A 388 4.41 -34.27 -8.90
CA MET A 388 5.71 -33.84 -9.40
C MET A 388 6.15 -34.72 -10.55
N ALA A 389 6.56 -34.13 -11.67
CA ALA A 389 7.20 -34.85 -12.75
C ALA A 389 8.53 -35.49 -12.23
N PRO A 390 8.86 -36.71 -12.61
CA PRO A 390 10.11 -37.31 -12.19
C PRO A 390 11.28 -36.63 -12.91
N GLY A 391 12.06 -35.81 -12.20
CA GLY A 391 13.21 -35.17 -12.81
C GLY A 391 13.98 -34.27 -11.88
N GLY A 392 15.05 -34.75 -11.28
CA GLY A 392 16.07 -33.97 -10.59
C GLY A 392 15.77 -33.67 -9.12
N GLU A 393 16.82 -33.34 -8.36
CA GLU A 393 16.68 -32.81 -7.00
C GLU A 393 16.09 -31.39 -7.09
N PRO A 394 15.14 -31.04 -6.20
CA PRO A 394 14.55 -29.71 -6.20
C PRO A 394 15.59 -28.62 -5.87
N LEU A 395 15.46 -27.47 -6.50
CA LEU A 395 16.24 -26.27 -6.19
C LEU A 395 15.90 -25.83 -4.76
N GLN A 396 16.91 -25.89 -3.87
CA GLN A 396 16.74 -25.52 -2.47
C GLN A 396 16.84 -23.99 -2.32
N ILE A 397 15.77 -23.35 -1.87
CA ILE A 397 15.76 -21.91 -1.53
C ILE A 397 15.40 -21.75 -0.07
N THR A 398 16.29 -21.12 0.68
CA THR A 398 16.07 -20.81 2.10
C THR A 398 16.20 -19.32 2.30
N ILE A 399 15.12 -18.68 2.69
CA ILE A 399 15.08 -17.25 3.04
C ILE A 399 15.42 -17.16 4.53
N ASP A 400 16.70 -17.02 4.84
CA ASP A 400 17.30 -17.14 6.18
C ASP A 400 18.06 -15.88 6.64
N ARG A 401 17.91 -14.77 5.92
CA ARG A 401 18.54 -13.49 6.19
C ARG A 401 17.70 -12.35 5.62
N PRO A 402 18.02 -11.07 5.91
CA PRO A 402 17.26 -9.93 5.41
C PRO A 402 16.96 -10.01 3.92
N PHE A 403 15.72 -9.77 3.60
CA PHE A 403 15.21 -9.84 2.24
C PHE A 403 14.23 -8.69 1.95
N ILE A 404 14.01 -8.48 0.68
CA ILE A 404 13.05 -7.54 0.16
C ILE A 404 11.91 -8.34 -0.44
N PHE A 405 10.71 -7.82 -0.35
CA PHE A 405 9.57 -8.34 -1.07
C PHE A 405 8.89 -7.24 -1.87
N GLN A 406 8.29 -7.63 -2.97
CA GLN A 406 7.37 -6.75 -3.70
C GLN A 406 6.12 -7.53 -4.12
N ILE A 407 4.96 -6.86 -4.08
CA ILE A 407 3.72 -7.39 -4.63
C ILE A 407 3.50 -6.69 -5.96
N ARG A 408 3.43 -7.48 -7.02
CA ARG A 408 3.36 -7.00 -8.40
C ARG A 408 2.23 -7.67 -9.17
N ASP A 409 1.57 -6.89 -10.03
CA ASP A 409 0.68 -7.45 -11.05
C ASP A 409 1.47 -7.87 -12.29
N THR A 410 1.44 -9.16 -12.63
CA THR A 410 2.20 -9.71 -13.76
C THR A 410 1.64 -9.31 -15.12
N ALA A 411 0.37 -8.90 -15.19
CA ALA A 411 -0.25 -8.49 -16.44
C ALA A 411 0.18 -7.09 -16.89
N THR A 412 0.34 -6.18 -15.94
CA THR A 412 0.77 -4.80 -16.20
C THR A 412 2.24 -4.56 -15.87
N GLY A 413 2.80 -5.34 -14.95
CA GLY A 413 4.14 -5.13 -14.37
C GLY A 413 4.16 -4.10 -13.23
N ALA A 414 3.02 -3.55 -12.82
CA ALA A 414 2.97 -2.53 -11.77
C ALA A 414 3.31 -3.09 -10.39
N ILE A 415 4.21 -2.40 -9.68
CA ILE A 415 4.57 -2.70 -8.28
C ILE A 415 3.59 -1.97 -7.36
N LEU A 416 2.80 -2.74 -6.61
CA LEU A 416 1.80 -2.20 -5.69
C LEU A 416 2.37 -1.96 -4.30
N PHE A 417 3.15 -2.92 -3.82
CA PHE A 417 3.83 -2.86 -2.52
C PHE A 417 5.29 -3.24 -2.68
N ILE A 418 6.10 -2.65 -1.83
CA ILE A 418 7.50 -3.01 -1.65
C ILE A 418 7.86 -2.89 -0.19
N GLY A 419 8.66 -3.81 0.32
CA GLY A 419 9.08 -3.77 1.71
C GLY A 419 10.37 -4.54 1.95
N SER A 420 10.92 -4.36 3.14
CA SER A 420 12.09 -5.07 3.64
C SER A 420 11.79 -5.76 4.95
N VAL A 421 12.25 -6.99 5.08
CA VAL A 421 12.20 -7.78 6.30
C VAL A 421 13.62 -7.93 6.81
N MET A 422 13.97 -7.18 7.83
CA MET A 422 15.27 -7.23 8.50
C MET A 422 15.27 -8.23 9.64
N GLN A 423 14.08 -8.41 10.24
CA GLN A 423 13.81 -9.32 11.34
C GLN A 423 12.33 -9.74 11.25
N PRO A 424 12.03 -11.01 10.94
CA PRO A 424 10.67 -11.53 10.82
C PRO A 424 9.85 -11.50 12.10
#